data_153ee524a04106450b2760d5434212d3
#
_entry.id   153ee524a04106450b2760d5434212d3
#
_cell.length_a   1.000
_cell.length_b   1.000
_cell.length_c   1.000
_cell.angle_alpha   90.00
_cell.angle_beta   90.00
_cell.angle_gamma   90.00
#
_symmetry.space_group_name_H-M   'P 1'
#
loop_
_entity.id
_entity.type
_entity.pdbx_description
1 polymer ?
#
loop_
_entity_poly.entity_id
_entity_poly.type
_entity_poly.pdbx_seq_one_letter_code
_entity_poly.pdbx_strand_id
1 'polypeptide(L)'
;IGHSYGGLIVALLAENWEQELPLAIHAIAASMAGSGVSERFCGFSKPSGYIISDNVRFTQWRTSHAQDGAFRALDVDPQITNLYGGQVQQLPENWGDLRLGHNLSIKWVCKKLYNNM
;
A
#
# COMPACT_ATOMS: atom_id res chain seq x y z
N ILE A 1 -8.11 6.37 -1.04
CA ILE A 1 -7.46 5.44 -0.11
C ILE A 1 -7.85 4.02 -0.49
N GLY A 2 -6.85 3.16 -0.61
CA GLY A 2 -7.06 1.73 -0.84
C GLY A 2 -6.31 0.89 0.20
N HIS A 3 -6.97 -0.13 0.72
CA HIS A 3 -6.40 -1.06 1.71
C HIS A 3 -6.33 -2.45 1.11
N SER A 4 -5.24 -3.16 1.36
CA SER A 4 -5.04 -4.53 0.89
C SER A 4 -5.17 -4.61 -0.64
N TYR A 5 -6.08 -5.41 -1.19
CA TYR A 5 -6.33 -5.44 -2.63
C TYR A 5 -6.85 -4.11 -3.19
N GLY A 6 -7.57 -3.33 -2.38
CA GLY A 6 -7.96 -1.97 -2.76
C GLY A 6 -6.76 -1.06 -3.01
N GLY A 7 -5.64 -1.32 -2.33
CA GLY A 7 -4.38 -0.62 -2.57
C GLY A 7 -3.80 -0.90 -3.96
N LEU A 8 -3.96 -2.10 -4.47
CA LEU A 8 -3.55 -2.45 -5.84
C LEU A 8 -4.38 -1.68 -6.87
N ILE A 9 -5.67 -1.58 -6.64
CA ILE A 9 -6.58 -0.86 -7.54
C ILE A 9 -6.20 0.62 -7.62
N VAL A 10 -5.97 1.27 -6.48
CA VAL A 10 -5.60 2.69 -6.48
C VAL A 10 -4.18 2.92 -7.01
N ALA A 11 -3.29 1.95 -6.89
CA ALA A 11 -1.96 2.02 -7.49
C ALA A 11 -2.02 1.98 -9.02
N LEU A 12 -2.87 1.12 -9.58
CA LEU A 12 -3.11 1.09 -11.01
C LEU A 12 -3.75 2.38 -11.51
N LEU A 13 -4.68 2.95 -10.74
CA LEU A 13 -5.24 4.26 -11.04
C LEU A 13 -4.16 5.33 -11.08
N ALA A 14 -3.23 5.29 -10.12
CA ALA A 14 -2.14 6.26 -10.04
C ALA A 14 -1.21 6.22 -11.25
N GLU A 15 -0.99 5.04 -11.82
CA GLU A 15 -0.18 4.89 -13.04
C GLU A 15 -0.89 5.41 -14.29
N ASN A 16 -2.21 5.37 -14.30
CA ASN A 16 -3.02 5.63 -15.48
C ASN A 16 -3.82 6.94 -15.39
N TRP A 17 -3.51 7.78 -14.40
CA TRP A 17 -4.21 9.04 -14.21
C TRP A 17 -3.77 10.07 -15.25
N GLU A 18 -4.67 10.44 -16.16
CA GLU A 18 -4.40 11.36 -17.26
C GLU A 18 -5.08 12.72 -17.12
N GLN A 19 -5.78 12.93 -16.00
CA GLN A 19 -6.50 14.17 -15.74
C GLN A 19 -5.54 15.27 -15.25
N GLU A 20 -5.84 16.52 -15.56
CA GLU A 20 -5.08 17.66 -15.07
C GLU A 20 -5.30 17.92 -13.58
N LEU A 21 -6.44 17.49 -13.05
CA LEU A 21 -6.78 17.64 -11.64
C LEU A 21 -5.82 16.79 -10.78
N PRO A 22 -5.14 17.41 -9.80
CA PRO A 22 -4.24 16.65 -8.93
C PRO A 22 -5.00 15.64 -8.06
N LEU A 23 -4.36 14.50 -7.85
CA LEU A 23 -4.94 13.39 -7.08
C LEU A 23 -3.95 12.96 -5.99
N ALA A 24 -4.44 12.77 -4.77
CA ALA A 24 -3.67 12.19 -3.68
C ALA A 24 -4.17 10.76 -3.40
N ILE A 25 -3.25 9.80 -3.46
CA ILE A 25 -3.56 8.38 -3.26
C ILE A 25 -2.75 7.82 -2.10
N HIS A 26 -3.43 7.06 -1.25
CA HIS A 26 -2.82 6.32 -0.16
C HIS A 26 -3.15 4.83 -0.30
N ALA A 27 -2.13 4.01 -0.47
CA ALA A 27 -2.24 2.55 -0.50
C ALA A 27 -1.72 2.01 0.83
N ILE A 28 -2.57 1.29 1.57
CA ILE A 28 -2.28 0.83 2.93
C ILE A 28 -2.23 -0.69 2.97
N ALA A 29 -1.15 -1.25 3.47
CA ALA A 29 -0.98 -2.70 3.63
C ALA A 29 -1.31 -3.45 2.34
N ALA A 30 -0.80 -2.97 1.21
CA ALA A 30 -1.10 -3.50 -0.11
C ALA A 30 0.03 -4.40 -0.61
N SER A 31 -0.33 -5.57 -1.13
CA SER A 31 0.61 -6.51 -1.74
C SER A 31 0.99 -6.05 -3.15
N MET A 32 1.67 -4.92 -3.25
CA MET A 32 1.91 -4.22 -4.52
C MET A 32 2.81 -4.99 -5.49
N ALA A 33 3.72 -5.80 -4.98
CA ALA A 33 4.54 -6.68 -5.81
C ALA A 33 3.74 -7.86 -6.38
N GLY A 34 2.53 -8.07 -5.87
CA GLY A 34 1.75 -9.26 -6.15
C GLY A 34 2.15 -10.41 -5.24
N SER A 35 1.33 -11.42 -5.17
CA SER A 35 1.59 -12.64 -4.43
C SER A 35 1.02 -13.83 -5.20
N GLY A 36 1.41 -15.05 -4.83
CA GLY A 36 0.83 -16.25 -5.44
C GLY A 36 -0.69 -16.30 -5.32
N VAL A 37 -1.23 -15.72 -4.25
CA VAL A 37 -2.68 -15.63 -4.04
C VAL A 37 -3.32 -14.63 -5.01
N SER A 38 -2.75 -13.40 -5.13
CA SER A 38 -3.29 -12.40 -6.04
C SER A 38 -3.18 -12.83 -7.50
N GLU A 39 -2.09 -13.48 -7.87
CA GLU A 39 -1.90 -14.01 -9.22
C GLU A 39 -2.92 -15.11 -9.53
N ARG A 40 -3.13 -16.02 -8.57
CA ARG A 40 -4.02 -17.17 -8.74
C ARG A 40 -5.50 -16.78 -8.84
N PHE A 41 -5.95 -15.85 -7.98
CA PHE A 41 -7.38 -15.50 -7.88
C PHE A 41 -7.77 -14.26 -8.68
N CYS A 42 -6.84 -13.32 -8.88
CA CYS A 42 -7.12 -12.04 -9.55
C CYS A 42 -6.32 -11.86 -10.84
N GLY A 43 -5.43 -12.80 -11.16
CA GLY A 43 -4.53 -12.69 -12.30
C GLY A 43 -3.55 -11.51 -12.19
N PHE A 44 -3.32 -11.00 -10.96
CA PHE A 44 -2.51 -9.82 -10.75
C PHE A 44 -1.12 -10.18 -10.27
N SER A 45 -0.12 -9.71 -11.01
CA SER A 45 1.28 -9.72 -10.57
C SER A 45 2.00 -8.54 -11.23
N LYS A 46 2.76 -7.77 -10.45
CA LYS A 46 3.50 -6.62 -10.97
C LYS A 46 4.87 -6.49 -10.28
N PRO A 47 5.77 -7.46 -10.51
CA PRO A 47 7.07 -7.49 -9.84
C PRO A 47 8.02 -6.36 -10.28
N SER A 48 7.82 -5.77 -11.47
CA SER A 48 8.67 -4.71 -12.00
C SER A 48 8.46 -3.34 -11.36
N GLY A 49 7.39 -3.18 -10.55
CA GLY A 49 7.10 -1.93 -9.88
C GLY A 49 6.08 -1.04 -10.58
N TYR A 50 5.98 0.19 -10.09
CA TYR A 50 4.97 1.16 -10.53
C TYR A 50 5.62 2.46 -10.93
N ILE A 51 5.10 3.07 -11.99
CA ILE A 51 5.49 4.43 -12.43
C ILE A 51 4.27 5.32 -12.21
N ILE A 52 4.37 6.21 -11.23
CA ILE A 52 3.26 7.06 -10.82
C ILE A 52 3.16 8.27 -11.75
N SER A 53 1.95 8.61 -12.19
CA SER A 53 1.69 9.78 -13.03
C SER A 53 2.05 11.09 -12.32
N ASP A 54 2.46 12.09 -13.09
CA ASP A 54 3.01 13.36 -12.56
C ASP A 54 2.04 14.13 -11.66
N ASN A 55 0.74 14.07 -11.94
CA ASN A 55 -0.28 14.77 -11.17
C ASN A 55 -0.76 14.00 -9.94
N VAL A 56 -0.13 12.87 -9.61
CA VAL A 56 -0.53 12.05 -8.48
C VAL A 56 0.51 12.12 -7.37
N ARG A 57 0.07 12.47 -6.18
CA ARG A 57 0.85 12.26 -4.96
C ARG A 57 0.48 10.90 -4.39
N PHE A 58 1.40 9.95 -4.48
CA PHE A 58 1.17 8.58 -4.06
C PHE A 58 2.01 8.27 -2.82
N THR A 59 1.36 7.75 -1.80
CA THR A 59 2.01 7.26 -0.59
C THR A 59 1.63 5.81 -0.36
N GLN A 60 2.64 4.96 -0.30
CA GLN A 60 2.46 3.56 0.12
C GLN A 60 2.78 3.47 1.62
N TRP A 61 1.80 3.02 2.39
CA TRP A 61 1.94 2.78 3.83
C TRP A 61 2.16 1.29 4.05
N ARG A 62 3.37 0.91 4.44
CA ARG A 62 3.75 -0.49 4.64
C ARG A 62 3.63 -0.87 6.11
N THR A 63 2.88 -1.94 6.38
CA THR A 63 2.91 -2.57 7.72
C THR A 63 4.23 -3.30 7.92
N SER A 64 4.59 -3.57 9.17
CA SER A 64 5.70 -4.49 9.46
C SER A 64 5.32 -5.89 9.01
N HIS A 65 6.15 -6.50 8.18
CA HIS A 65 5.89 -7.86 7.65
C HIS A 65 5.62 -8.87 8.77
N ALA A 66 6.41 -8.81 9.84
CA ALA A 66 6.27 -9.72 10.98
C ALA A 66 4.97 -9.52 11.75
N GLN A 67 4.40 -8.32 11.70
CA GLN A 67 3.17 -7.97 12.44
C GLN A 67 1.90 -8.03 11.59
N ASP A 68 2.06 -8.18 10.29
CA ASP A 68 0.91 -8.20 9.37
C ASP A 68 0.36 -9.63 9.24
N GLY A 69 -0.84 -9.84 9.76
CA GLY A 69 -1.47 -11.16 9.78
C GLY A 69 -1.77 -11.73 8.39
N ALA A 70 -1.87 -10.88 7.37
CA ALA A 70 -2.06 -11.33 6.00
C ALA A 70 -0.76 -11.72 5.30
N PHE A 71 0.38 -11.12 5.69
CA PHE A 71 1.65 -11.26 4.98
C PHE A 71 2.74 -12.01 5.75
N ARG A 72 2.64 -12.11 7.07
CA ARG A 72 3.72 -12.65 7.92
C ARG A 72 4.10 -14.10 7.62
N ALA A 73 3.17 -14.87 7.07
CA ALA A 73 3.43 -16.27 6.70
C ALA A 73 4.14 -16.41 5.34
N LEU A 74 4.27 -15.32 4.59
CA LEU A 74 4.96 -15.32 3.30
C LEU A 74 6.47 -15.12 3.52
N ASP A 75 7.28 -15.83 2.75
CA ASP A 75 8.75 -15.74 2.86
C ASP A 75 9.26 -14.35 2.48
N VAL A 76 8.58 -13.70 1.54
CA VAL A 76 8.93 -12.36 1.05
C VAL A 76 7.76 -11.42 1.31
N ASP A 77 8.07 -10.21 1.76
CA ASP A 77 7.05 -9.18 1.99
C ASP A 77 6.48 -8.70 0.65
N PRO A 78 5.21 -8.98 0.35
CA PRO A 78 4.63 -8.62 -0.95
C PRO A 78 4.36 -7.12 -1.09
N GLN A 79 4.54 -6.33 -0.03
CA GLN A 79 4.42 -4.88 -0.09
C GLN A 79 5.60 -4.22 -0.78
N ILE A 80 6.77 -4.88 -0.78
CA ILE A 80 8.01 -4.29 -1.27
C ILE A 80 8.09 -4.41 -2.79
N THR A 81 8.09 -3.26 -3.44
CA THR A 81 8.25 -3.14 -4.89
C THR A 81 8.91 -1.80 -5.22
N ASN A 82 9.37 -1.66 -6.44
CA ASN A 82 9.88 -0.37 -6.93
C ASN A 82 8.71 0.60 -7.13
N LEU A 83 8.85 1.81 -6.59
CA LEU A 83 7.83 2.85 -6.66
C LEU A 83 8.46 4.13 -7.21
N TYR A 84 8.30 4.37 -8.50
CA TYR A 84 8.86 5.53 -9.18
C TYR A 84 7.84 6.67 -9.15
N GLY A 85 8.22 7.79 -8.52
CA GLY A 85 7.36 8.97 -8.38
C GLY A 85 6.43 8.96 -7.18
N GLY A 86 6.60 8.03 -6.27
CA GLY A 86 5.81 7.94 -5.04
C GLY A 86 6.67 7.95 -3.79
N GLN A 87 6.02 7.92 -2.64
CA GLN A 87 6.65 7.86 -1.32
C GLN A 87 6.29 6.57 -0.61
N VAL A 88 7.23 6.05 0.18
CA VAL A 88 7.00 4.91 1.06
C VAL A 88 7.09 5.36 2.51
N GLN A 89 6.09 5.01 3.30
CA GLN A 89 6.05 5.23 4.74
C GLN A 89 5.96 3.88 5.44
N GLN A 90 6.96 3.59 6.27
CA GLN A 90 6.96 2.38 7.09
C GLN A 90 6.19 2.64 8.38
N LEU A 91 5.18 1.83 8.65
CA LEU A 91 4.42 1.90 9.89
C LEU A 91 5.22 1.30 11.06
N PRO A 92 5.02 1.79 12.29
CA PRO A 92 5.62 1.16 13.45
C PRO A 92 5.04 -0.24 13.68
N GLU A 93 5.76 -1.06 14.43
CA GLU A 93 5.32 -2.43 14.72
C GLU A 93 4.12 -2.47 15.67
N ASN A 94 4.00 -1.47 16.54
CA ASN A 94 2.98 -1.43 17.58
C ASN A 94 2.32 -0.05 17.64
N TRP A 95 1.09 -0.05 18.10
CA TRP A 95 0.36 1.15 18.45
C TRP A 95 -0.05 1.06 19.92
N GLY A 96 0.76 1.67 20.79
CA GLY A 96 0.67 1.43 22.22
C GLY A 96 0.96 -0.03 22.54
N ASP A 97 0.06 -0.70 23.22
CA ASP A 97 0.17 -2.13 23.54
C ASP A 97 -0.35 -3.06 22.44
N LEU A 98 -0.89 -2.49 21.37
CA LEU A 98 -1.48 -3.26 20.28
C LEU A 98 -0.45 -3.51 19.17
N ARG A 99 -0.51 -4.69 18.58
CA ARG A 99 0.22 -5.01 17.36
C ARG A 99 -0.40 -4.23 16.19
N LEU A 100 0.41 -3.44 15.49
CA LEU A 100 -0.05 -2.68 14.33
C LEU A 100 0.04 -3.55 13.08
N GLY A 101 -1.00 -4.34 12.86
CA GLY A 101 -1.06 -5.29 11.76
C GLY A 101 -1.94 -4.84 10.61
N HIS A 102 -2.36 -5.81 9.81
CA HIS A 102 -3.01 -5.58 8.52
C HIS A 102 -4.25 -4.68 8.60
N ASN A 103 -5.18 -4.98 9.49
CA ASN A 103 -6.44 -4.25 9.57
C ASN A 103 -6.36 -2.98 10.41
N LEU A 104 -5.60 -3.01 11.51
CA LEU A 104 -5.45 -1.85 12.38
C LEU A 104 -4.70 -0.70 11.69
N SER A 105 -3.90 -1.02 10.67
CA SER A 105 -3.17 -0.03 9.87
C SER A 105 -4.09 1.01 9.23
N ILE A 106 -5.30 0.63 8.85
CA ILE A 106 -6.29 1.56 8.28
C ILE A 106 -6.56 2.69 9.27
N LYS A 107 -6.89 2.33 10.50
CA LYS A 107 -7.23 3.30 11.54
C LYS A 107 -6.03 4.20 11.88
N TRP A 108 -4.85 3.61 11.96
CA TRP A 108 -3.63 4.35 12.26
C TRP A 108 -3.33 5.40 11.19
N VAL A 109 -3.38 5.01 9.92
CA VAL A 109 -3.12 5.93 8.80
C VAL A 109 -4.19 7.00 8.72
N CYS A 110 -5.46 6.64 8.83
CA CYS A 110 -6.56 7.61 8.78
C CYS A 110 -6.43 8.64 9.90
N LYS A 111 -6.05 8.22 11.09
CA LYS A 111 -5.82 9.14 12.22
C LYS A 111 -4.62 10.06 11.95
N LYS A 112 -3.54 9.51 11.39
CA LYS A 112 -2.36 10.29 11.00
C LYS A 112 -2.71 11.37 9.98
N LEU A 113 -3.46 11.01 8.94
CA LEU A 113 -3.88 11.94 7.90
C LEU A 113 -4.82 13.01 8.47
N TYR A 114 -5.76 12.62 9.31
CA TYR A 114 -6.68 13.55 9.96
C TYR A 114 -5.94 14.58 10.83
N ASN A 115 -4.97 14.13 11.62
CA ASN A 115 -4.21 15.02 12.51
C ASN A 115 -3.28 15.98 11.76
N ASN A 116 -2.99 15.72 10.49
CA ASN A 116 -2.13 16.55 9.65
C ASN A 116 -2.90 17.51 8.73
N MET A 117 -4.22 17.52 8.85
CA MET A 117 -5.08 18.39 8.04
C MET A 117 -5.14 19.83 8.59
#